data_bd375562539df1844a6fc14c1f494650
#
_entry.id   bd375562539df1844a6fc14c1f494650
#
_cell.length_a   1.000
_cell.length_b   1.000
_cell.length_c   1.000
_cell.angle_alpha   90.00
_cell.angle_beta   90.00
_cell.angle_gamma   90.00
#
_symmetry.space_group_name_H-M   'P 1'
#
loop_
_entity.id
_entity.type
_entity.pdbx_description
1 polymer ?
#
loop_
_entity_poly.entity_id
_entity_poly.type
_entity_poly.pdbx_seq_one_letter_code
_entity_poly.pdbx_strand_id
1 'polypeptide(L)' 'MSSFSATLYSRANCPLCDKAYEILDMYGFSIEIVDITKDAELLDKYQTCIPVIEIDGKIRFRGKINEVLLRRIIGSRL' A
#
# COMPACT_ATOMS: atom_id res chain seq x y z
N MET A 1 -11.66 -7.79 -17.47
CA MET A 1 -10.47 -7.42 -16.97
C MET A 1 -10.47 -7.13 -15.51
N SER A 2 -9.91 -7.94 -14.76
CA SER A 2 -9.90 -7.62 -13.37
C SER A 2 -8.69 -6.80 -13.10
N SER A 3 -8.86 -5.83 -12.31
CA SER A 3 -7.75 -5.07 -11.86
C SER A 3 -7.79 -5.04 -10.36
N PHE A 4 -6.62 -5.08 -9.79
CA PHE A 4 -6.49 -4.94 -8.37
C PHE A 4 -6.12 -3.50 -8.08
N SER A 5 -6.76 -2.90 -7.09
CA SER A 5 -6.49 -1.52 -6.72
C SER A 5 -5.97 -1.47 -5.30
N ALA A 6 -5.00 -0.61 -5.06
CA ALA A 6 -4.43 -0.41 -3.75
C ALA A 6 -4.24 1.07 -3.48
N THR A 7 -4.37 1.47 -2.22
CA THR A 7 -4.01 2.81 -1.79
C THR A 7 -2.75 2.68 -0.96
N LEU A 8 -1.73 3.44 -1.34
CA LEU A 8 -0.44 3.45 -0.67
C LEU A 8 -0.28 4.75 0.08
N TYR A 9 -0.34 4.69 1.40
CA TYR A 9 -0.11 5.86 2.24
C TYR A 9 1.37 5.98 2.49
N SER A 10 1.97 7.07 2.06
CA SER A 10 3.41 7.23 2.09
C SER A 10 3.82 8.67 2.33
N ARG A 11 5.10 8.93 2.28
CA ARG A 11 5.66 10.28 2.32
C ARG A 11 6.93 10.30 1.50
N ALA A 12 7.42 11.51 1.21
CA ALA A 12 8.67 11.66 0.45
C ALA A 12 9.85 11.05 1.21
N ASN A 13 10.85 10.62 0.47
CA ASN A 13 12.09 10.07 1.02
C ASN A 13 11.87 8.84 1.91
N CYS A 14 11.00 7.95 1.45
CA CYS A 14 10.70 6.74 2.18
C CYS A 14 11.08 5.52 1.34
N PRO A 15 12.27 4.93 1.55
CA PRO A 15 12.69 3.78 0.77
C PRO A 15 11.75 2.58 0.86
N LEU A 16 11.16 2.36 2.03
CA LEU A 16 10.20 1.27 2.20
C LEU A 16 8.92 1.51 1.41
N CYS A 17 8.52 2.78 1.29
CA CYS A 17 7.36 3.14 0.47
C CYS A 17 7.65 2.89 -1.01
N ASP A 18 8.85 3.22 -1.46
CA ASP A 18 9.26 2.97 -2.83
C ASP A 18 9.27 1.47 -3.13
N LYS A 19 9.75 0.68 -2.18
CA LYS A 19 9.77 -0.77 -2.32
C LYS A 19 8.36 -1.33 -2.40
N ALA A 20 7.46 -0.82 -1.56
CA ALA A 20 6.07 -1.25 -1.57
C ALA A 20 5.42 -0.94 -2.92
N TYR A 21 5.69 0.24 -3.47
CA TYR A 21 5.19 0.61 -4.78
C TYR A 21 5.66 -0.38 -5.84
N GLU A 22 6.96 -0.69 -5.84
CA GLU A 22 7.53 -1.62 -6.81
C GLU A 22 6.86 -2.99 -6.74
N ILE A 23 6.63 -3.49 -5.54
CA ILE A 23 6.00 -4.79 -5.35
C ILE A 23 4.56 -4.77 -5.88
N LEU A 24 3.79 -3.75 -5.52
CA LEU A 24 2.41 -3.64 -5.98
C LEU A 24 2.34 -3.51 -7.51
N ASP A 25 3.25 -2.72 -8.08
CA ASP A 25 3.30 -2.54 -9.52
C ASP A 25 3.63 -3.85 -10.23
N MET A 26 4.55 -4.61 -9.67
CA MET A 26 4.95 -5.90 -10.22
C MET A 26 3.78 -6.88 -10.27
N TYR A 27 2.88 -6.80 -9.31
CA TYR A 27 1.70 -7.66 -9.27
C TYR A 27 0.50 -7.09 -10.03
N GLY A 28 0.69 -5.97 -10.72
CA GLY A 28 -0.35 -5.44 -11.60
C GLY A 28 -1.40 -4.58 -10.92
N PHE A 29 -1.11 -4.05 -9.75
CA PHE A 29 -2.05 -3.19 -9.04
C PHE A 29 -2.12 -1.80 -9.67
N SER A 30 -3.32 -1.24 -9.69
CA SER A 30 -3.50 0.20 -9.86
C SER A 30 -3.27 0.83 -8.51
N ILE A 31 -2.35 1.75 -8.41
CA ILE A 31 -1.90 2.27 -7.13
C ILE A 31 -2.24 3.75 -7.02
N GLU A 32 -2.99 4.09 -5.98
CA GLU A 32 -3.22 5.47 -5.61
C GLU A 32 -2.26 5.81 -4.48
N ILE A 33 -1.44 6.82 -4.68
CA ILE A 33 -0.48 7.25 -3.66
C ILE A 33 -1.06 8.42 -2.91
N VAL A 34 -1.12 8.30 -1.59
CA VAL A 34 -1.61 9.36 -0.72
C VAL A 34 -0.45 9.82 0.17
N ASP A 35 -0.10 11.10 0.04
CA ASP A 35 0.96 11.69 0.86
C ASP A 35 0.37 12.06 2.21
N ILE A 36 0.79 11.36 3.26
CA ILE A 36 0.22 11.58 4.59
C ILE A 36 0.60 12.94 5.18
N THR A 37 1.65 13.56 4.64
CA THR A 37 2.08 14.87 5.19
C THR A 37 1.14 15.99 4.79
N LYS A 38 0.22 15.75 3.86
CA LYS A 38 -0.74 16.75 3.41
C LYS A 38 -2.05 16.70 4.16
N ASP A 39 -2.17 15.80 5.14
CA ASP A 39 -3.39 15.65 5.91
C ASP A 39 -2.97 15.36 7.36
N ALA A 40 -3.32 16.26 8.26
CA ALA A 40 -2.91 16.14 9.66
C ALA A 40 -3.40 14.87 10.33
N GLU A 41 -4.61 14.43 9.99
CA GLU A 41 -5.16 13.21 10.56
C GLU A 41 -4.38 11.98 10.09
N LEU A 42 -4.05 11.93 8.80
CA LEU A 42 -3.29 10.81 8.26
C LEU A 42 -1.88 10.79 8.82
N LEU A 43 -1.26 11.96 8.94
CA LEU A 43 0.08 12.05 9.49
C LEU A 43 0.10 11.52 10.92
N ASP A 44 -0.84 11.96 11.73
CA ASP A 44 -0.93 11.51 13.11
C ASP A 44 -1.15 10.00 13.20
N LYS A 45 -1.97 9.47 12.30
CA LYS A 45 -2.37 8.07 12.33
C LYS A 45 -1.28 7.13 11.82
N TYR A 46 -0.54 7.54 10.80
CA TYR A 46 0.36 6.64 10.07
C TYR A 46 1.84 7.02 10.10
N GLN A 47 2.23 8.11 10.75
CA GLN A 47 3.60 8.61 10.62
C GLN A 47 4.68 7.61 11.03
N THR A 48 4.37 6.67 11.89
CA THR A 48 5.35 5.68 12.35
C THR A 48 5.19 4.31 11.70
N CYS A 49 4.22 4.14 10.83
CA CYS A 49 3.96 2.82 10.25
C CYS A 49 3.82 2.82 8.73
N ILE A 50 4.29 3.86 8.07
CA ILE A 50 4.31 3.86 6.61
C ILE A 50 5.37 2.88 6.10
N PRO A 51 5.17 2.31 4.92
CA PRO A 51 4.00 2.43 4.07
C PRO A 51 2.80 1.68 4.63
N VAL A 52 1.61 2.26 4.45
CA VAL A 52 0.38 1.58 4.81
C VAL A 52 -0.34 1.27 3.50
N ILE A 53 -0.72 0.03 3.31
CA ILE A 53 -1.35 -0.41 2.08
C ILE A 53 -2.76 -0.87 2.35
N GLU A 54 -3.71 -0.24 1.67
CA GLU A 54 -5.12 -0.56 1.77
C GLU A 54 -5.55 -1.22 0.46
N ILE A 55 -6.21 -2.37 0.58
CA ILE A 55 -6.73 -3.11 -0.58
C ILE A 55 -8.18 -3.42 -0.29
N ASP A 56 -9.06 -3.03 -1.22
CA ASP A 56 -10.51 -3.27 -1.10
C ASP A 56 -11.09 -2.68 0.19
N GLY A 57 -10.62 -1.50 0.56
CA GLY A 57 -11.14 -0.80 1.73
C GLY A 57 -10.62 -1.31 3.06
N LYS A 58 -9.65 -2.21 3.05
CA LYS A 58 -9.07 -2.77 4.27
C LYS A 58 -7.58 -2.57 4.29
N ILE A 59 -7.05 -2.18 5.45
CA ILE A 59 -5.61 -2.07 5.64
C ILE A 59 -5.04 -3.48 5.71
N ARG A 60 -4.17 -3.80 4.76
CA ARG A 60 -3.58 -5.14 4.67
C ARG A 60 -2.14 -5.21 5.14
N PHE A 61 -1.38 -4.13 4.96
CA PHE A 61 0.03 -4.13 5.34
C PHE A 61 0.41 -2.80 5.96
N ARG A 62 1.33 -2.86 6.90
CA ARG A 62 1.91 -1.68 7.54
C ARG A 62 3.40 -1.89 7.64
N GLY A 63 4.17 -0.93 7.15
CA GLY A 63 5.62 -0.95 7.21
C GLY A 63 6.26 -1.72 6.08
N LYS A 64 5.76 -2.89 5.74
CA LYS A 64 6.35 -3.66 4.67
C LYS A 64 5.33 -4.67 4.15
N ILE A 65 5.45 -5.04 2.88
CA ILE A 65 4.55 -5.98 2.27
C ILE A 65 5.05 -7.40 2.47
N ASN A 66 4.16 -8.27 2.95
CA ASN A 66 4.41 -9.70 3.00
C ASN A 66 3.88 -10.27 1.69
N GLU A 67 4.78 -10.67 0.79
CA GLU A 67 4.39 -11.12 -0.54
C GLU A 67 3.59 -12.42 -0.52
N VAL A 68 3.80 -13.27 0.47
CA VAL A 68 3.02 -14.49 0.60
C VAL A 68 1.54 -14.14 0.83
N LEU A 69 1.30 -13.20 1.73
CA LEU A 69 -0.07 -12.75 1.99
C LEU A 69 -0.64 -12.01 0.80
N LEU A 70 0.18 -11.21 0.12
CA LEU A 70 -0.27 -10.48 -1.06
C LEU A 70 -0.73 -11.47 -2.14
N ARG A 71 0.03 -12.52 -2.37
CA ARG A 71 -0.36 -13.54 -3.35
C ARG A 71 -1.65 -14.26 -2.96
N ARG A 72 -1.88 -14.45 -1.66
CA ARG A 72 -3.14 -15.03 -1.19
C ARG A 72 -4.32 -14.11 -1.45
N ILE A 73 -4.14 -12.81 -1.24
CA ILE A 73 -5.19 -11.83 -1.50
C ILE A 73 -5.55 -11.85 -2.98
N ILE A 74 -4.54 -11.85 -3.86
CA ILE A 74 -4.76 -11.89 -5.30
C ILE A 74 -5.45 -13.21 -5.69
N GLY A 75 -4.96 -14.31 -5.18
CA GLY A 75 -5.49 -15.63 -5.52
C GLY A 75 -6.92 -15.83 -5.11
N SER A 76 -7.32 -15.26 -3.99
CA SER A 76 -8.69 -15.42 -3.51
C SER A 76 -9.70 -14.66 -4.35
N ARG A 77 -9.23 -13.79 -5.24
CA ARG A 77 -10.11 -13.00 -6.11
C ARG A 77 -10.17 -13.52 -7.54
N LEU A 78 -9.36 -14.51 -7.82
CA LEU A 78 -9.37 -15.16 -9.12
C LEU A 78 -10.32 -16.35 -9.12
#